data_65788ff077ccd65f186ac3fefacfde01
#
_entry.id   65788ff077ccd65f186ac3fefacfde01
#
_cell.length_a   1.000
_cell.length_b   1.000
_cell.length_c   1.000
_cell.angle_alpha   90.00
_cell.angle_beta   90.00
_cell.angle_gamma   90.00
#
_symmetry.space_group_name_H-M   'P 1'
#
loop_
_entity.id
_entity.type
_entity.pdbx_description
1 polymer ?
#
loop_
_entity_poly.entity_id
_entity_poly.type
_entity_poly.pdbx_seq_one_letter_code
_entity_poly.pdbx_strand_id
1 'polypeptide(L)'
;MRTHVTRSSTTSTAIPDRKVLRSQLEETRSAFHALVESLTDADWHRKTSSTAWTIGEVLTHFANALAGTPEAIEHVRQGKNYLNPPSFLSWLGPLINRRLVQQSARRQTCASILARYDKAHTAMLATVEGMRDDEWGRGAHCFGAGYKTILDLCQMLPSHFQEHAAQIAASK
;
A
#
# COMPACT_ATOMS: atom_id res chain seq x y z
N MET A 1 -8.99 -36.07 -36.00
CA MET A 1 -9.28 -35.86 -34.57
C MET A 1 -8.05 -35.27 -33.91
N ARG A 2 -7.99 -33.92 -33.74
CA ARG A 2 -6.83 -33.21 -33.12
C ARG A 2 -7.23 -32.85 -31.73
N THR A 3 -6.63 -33.50 -30.77
CA THR A 3 -6.79 -33.17 -29.33
C THR A 3 -5.98 -31.93 -29.01
N HIS A 4 -6.68 -30.82 -28.73
CA HIS A 4 -6.09 -29.60 -28.14
C HIS A 4 -5.75 -29.89 -26.67
N VAL A 5 -4.50 -30.05 -26.36
CA VAL A 5 -3.97 -30.06 -25.01
C VAL A 5 -3.83 -28.60 -24.57
N THR A 6 -4.77 -28.13 -23.76
CA THR A 6 -4.67 -26.82 -23.11
C THR A 6 -3.61 -26.92 -22.00
N ARG A 7 -2.44 -26.39 -22.26
CA ARG A 7 -1.39 -26.22 -21.26
C ARG A 7 -1.83 -25.12 -20.29
N SER A 8 -2.37 -25.48 -19.15
CA SER A 8 -2.51 -24.56 -18.02
C SER A 8 -1.12 -24.21 -17.51
N SER A 9 -0.67 -23.00 -17.82
CA SER A 9 0.55 -22.43 -17.24
C SER A 9 0.27 -22.07 -15.79
N THR A 10 0.47 -23.01 -14.88
CA THR A 10 0.59 -22.71 -13.45
C THR A 10 1.91 -21.95 -13.28
N THR A 11 1.84 -20.63 -13.26
CA THR A 11 2.96 -19.80 -12.82
C THR A 11 3.17 -20.10 -11.35
N SER A 12 4.16 -20.95 -11.06
CA SER A 12 4.59 -21.21 -9.69
C SER A 12 5.13 -19.90 -9.12
N THR A 13 4.32 -19.22 -8.30
CA THR A 13 4.79 -18.05 -7.58
C THR A 13 5.85 -18.52 -6.59
N ALA A 14 7.08 -18.03 -6.74
CA ALA A 14 8.16 -18.37 -5.83
C ALA A 14 7.78 -17.94 -4.41
N ILE A 15 8.02 -18.82 -3.44
CA ILE A 15 7.85 -18.51 -2.02
C ILE A 15 8.85 -17.40 -1.67
N PRO A 16 8.41 -16.22 -1.18
CA PRO A 16 9.32 -15.14 -0.85
C PRO A 16 10.14 -15.48 0.41
N ASP A 17 11.35 -14.94 0.48
CA ASP A 17 12.08 -14.91 1.73
C ASP A 17 11.43 -13.89 2.68
N ARG A 18 10.76 -14.38 3.73
CA ARG A 18 10.10 -13.54 4.75
C ARG A 18 11.06 -12.59 5.45
N LYS A 19 12.33 -12.97 5.60
CA LYS A 19 13.35 -12.10 6.23
C LYS A 19 13.64 -10.91 5.32
N VAL A 20 13.70 -11.12 4.00
CA VAL A 20 13.88 -10.03 3.03
C VAL A 20 12.67 -9.10 3.04
N LEU A 21 11.44 -9.63 3.00
CA LEU A 21 10.23 -8.80 3.09
C LEU A 21 10.19 -7.99 4.39
N ARG A 22 10.52 -8.62 5.51
CA ARG A 22 10.61 -7.93 6.80
C ARG A 22 11.64 -6.81 6.77
N SER A 23 12.87 -7.08 6.28
CA SER A 23 13.92 -6.06 6.17
C SER A 23 13.45 -4.86 5.35
N GLN A 24 12.83 -5.10 4.19
CA GLN A 24 12.30 -4.05 3.34
C GLN A 24 11.20 -3.20 4.02
N LEU A 25 10.33 -3.84 4.81
CA LEU A 25 9.32 -3.13 5.59
C LEU A 25 9.94 -2.29 6.71
N GLU A 26 10.95 -2.80 7.42
CA GLU A 26 11.67 -2.06 8.47
C GLU A 26 12.48 -0.90 7.90
N GLU A 27 13.15 -1.09 6.75
CA GLU A 27 13.84 -0.02 6.04
C GLU A 27 12.86 1.09 5.60
N THR A 28 11.69 0.69 5.08
CA THR A 28 10.63 1.63 4.71
C THR A 28 10.11 2.40 5.92
N ARG A 29 9.94 1.72 7.07
CA ARG A 29 9.57 2.36 8.33
C ARG A 29 10.58 3.40 8.77
N SER A 30 11.86 3.02 8.78
CA SER A 30 12.95 3.93 9.17
C SER A 30 13.00 5.16 8.26
N ALA A 31 12.86 4.97 6.96
CA ALA A 31 12.83 6.06 6.00
C ALA A 31 11.58 6.95 6.13
N PHE A 32 10.41 6.36 6.44
CA PHE A 32 9.18 7.13 6.72
C PHE A 32 9.35 8.01 7.96
N HIS A 33 9.89 7.46 9.05
CA HIS A 33 10.18 8.21 10.27
C HIS A 33 11.13 9.37 10.00
N ALA A 34 12.28 9.09 9.37
CA ALA A 34 13.27 10.14 9.04
C ALA A 34 12.67 11.25 8.17
N LEU A 35 11.80 10.90 7.20
CA LEU A 35 11.12 11.88 6.36
C LEU A 35 10.17 12.75 7.20
N VAL A 36 9.31 12.15 8.02
CA VAL A 36 8.33 12.90 8.84
C VAL A 36 9.03 13.79 9.86
N GLU A 37 10.08 13.30 10.53
CA GLU A 37 10.86 14.03 11.52
C GLU A 37 11.64 15.22 10.91
N SER A 38 11.93 15.16 9.60
CA SER A 38 12.57 16.26 8.87
C SER A 38 11.63 17.41 8.47
N LEU A 39 10.32 17.27 8.71
CA LEU A 39 9.33 18.25 8.30
C LEU A 39 9.03 19.25 9.41
N THR A 40 8.89 20.51 9.02
CA THR A 40 8.29 21.56 9.84
C THR A 40 6.78 21.55 9.70
N ASP A 41 6.05 22.25 10.59
CA ASP A 41 4.61 22.44 10.46
C ASP A 41 4.25 23.16 9.14
N ALA A 42 5.08 24.08 8.66
CA ALA A 42 4.88 24.74 7.39
C ALA A 42 5.01 23.76 6.21
N ASP A 43 5.97 22.84 6.27
CA ASP A 43 6.15 21.80 5.25
C ASP A 43 4.95 20.84 5.21
N TRP A 44 4.37 20.48 6.36
CA TRP A 44 3.19 19.61 6.45
C TRP A 44 2.03 20.11 5.58
N HIS A 45 1.84 21.43 5.53
CA HIS A 45 0.75 22.07 4.79
C HIS A 45 1.14 22.49 3.38
N ARG A 46 2.40 22.36 2.99
CA ARG A 46 2.89 22.71 1.64
C ARG A 46 2.31 21.75 0.61
N LYS A 47 1.83 22.30 -0.51
CA LYS A 47 1.38 21.49 -1.64
C LYS A 47 2.56 20.85 -2.36
N THR A 48 2.38 19.59 -2.78
CA THR A 48 3.35 18.93 -3.64
C THR A 48 3.22 19.42 -5.08
N SER A 49 4.34 19.41 -5.82
CA SER A 49 4.41 19.89 -7.21
C SER A 49 3.64 19.02 -8.20
N SER A 50 3.48 17.73 -7.92
CA SER A 50 2.93 16.73 -8.84
C SER A 50 1.47 16.38 -8.59
N THR A 51 0.89 16.80 -7.47
CA THR A 51 -0.51 16.52 -7.12
C THR A 51 -1.16 17.75 -6.46
N ALA A 52 -2.49 17.72 -6.35
CA ALA A 52 -3.21 18.73 -5.58
C ALA A 52 -3.15 18.47 -4.06
N TRP A 53 -2.36 17.51 -3.62
CA TRP A 53 -2.23 17.12 -2.21
C TRP A 53 -1.10 17.88 -1.51
N THR A 54 -1.28 18.12 -0.21
CA THR A 54 -0.20 18.59 0.65
C THR A 54 0.74 17.43 1.03
N ILE A 55 1.92 17.75 1.55
CA ILE A 55 2.85 16.73 2.04
C ILE A 55 2.18 15.87 3.11
N GLY A 56 1.46 16.46 4.06
CA GLY A 56 0.72 15.73 5.08
C GLY A 56 -0.37 14.82 4.50
N GLU A 57 -1.05 15.23 3.42
CA GLU A 57 -2.02 14.39 2.72
C GLU A 57 -1.35 13.20 2.02
N VAL A 58 -0.18 13.38 1.41
CA VAL A 58 0.60 12.29 0.78
C VAL A 58 1.05 11.27 1.82
N LEU A 59 1.60 11.73 2.95
CA LEU A 59 2.03 10.85 4.05
C LEU A 59 0.83 10.11 4.67
N THR A 60 -0.30 10.79 4.81
CA THR A 60 -1.54 10.17 5.31
C THR A 60 -2.06 9.12 4.31
N HIS A 61 -1.99 9.38 3.02
CA HIS A 61 -2.35 8.41 1.98
C HIS A 61 -1.51 7.13 2.10
N PHE A 62 -0.19 7.28 2.22
CA PHE A 62 0.70 6.13 2.35
C PHE A 62 0.44 5.33 3.64
N ALA A 63 0.29 6.00 4.78
CA ALA A 63 -0.05 5.33 6.04
C ALA A 63 -1.41 4.61 5.98
N ASN A 64 -2.39 5.17 5.26
CA ASN A 64 -3.69 4.51 5.02
C ASN A 64 -3.54 3.28 4.10
N ALA A 65 -2.72 3.36 3.06
CA ALA A 65 -2.43 2.22 2.18
C ALA A 65 -1.80 1.07 2.97
N LEU A 66 -0.78 1.36 3.79
CA LEU A 66 -0.17 0.36 4.67
C LEU A 66 -1.21 -0.25 5.63
N ALA A 67 -2.05 0.58 6.26
CA ALA A 67 -3.07 0.11 7.20
C ALA A 67 -4.16 -0.76 6.56
N GLY A 68 -4.49 -0.52 5.29
CA GLY A 68 -5.49 -1.29 4.54
C GLY A 68 -4.94 -2.59 3.93
N THR A 69 -3.61 -2.73 3.80
CA THR A 69 -3.01 -3.89 3.14
C THR A 69 -3.29 -5.22 3.85
N PRO A 70 -3.23 -5.35 5.19
CA PRO A 70 -3.59 -6.59 5.88
C PRO A 70 -5.03 -7.03 5.62
N GLU A 71 -5.97 -6.09 5.56
CA GLU A 71 -7.38 -6.39 5.24
C GLU A 71 -7.53 -6.83 3.78
N ALA A 72 -6.85 -6.17 2.85
CA ALA A 72 -6.82 -6.57 1.45
C ALA A 72 -6.28 -7.99 1.28
N ILE A 73 -5.20 -8.34 1.98
CA ILE A 73 -4.62 -9.69 1.99
C ILE A 73 -5.64 -10.71 2.52
N GLU A 74 -6.35 -10.39 3.59
CA GLU A 74 -7.35 -11.31 4.15
C GLU A 74 -8.52 -11.54 3.17
N HIS A 75 -8.96 -10.52 2.44
CA HIS A 75 -9.95 -10.69 1.36
C HIS A 75 -9.44 -11.61 0.26
N VAL A 76 -8.17 -11.43 -0.17
CA VAL A 76 -7.54 -12.28 -1.17
C VAL A 76 -7.41 -13.72 -0.67
N ARG A 77 -7.05 -13.95 0.59
CA ARG A 77 -7.01 -15.28 1.21
C ARG A 77 -8.37 -15.99 1.15
N GLN A 78 -9.46 -15.23 1.30
CA GLN A 78 -10.83 -15.72 1.21
C GLN A 78 -11.34 -15.85 -0.23
N GLY A 79 -10.52 -15.57 -1.25
CA GLY A 79 -10.91 -15.58 -2.66
C GLY A 79 -11.87 -14.44 -3.04
N LYS A 80 -11.89 -13.35 -2.26
CA LYS A 80 -12.77 -12.19 -2.48
C LYS A 80 -11.98 -11.04 -3.08
N ASN A 81 -12.62 -10.25 -3.94
CA ASN A 81 -12.07 -8.98 -4.40
C ASN A 81 -12.09 -7.95 -3.26
N TYR A 82 -11.09 -7.08 -3.24
CA TYR A 82 -10.99 -6.01 -2.24
C TYR A 82 -11.39 -4.68 -2.85
N LEU A 83 -12.40 -4.03 -2.24
CA LEU A 83 -12.93 -2.73 -2.67
C LEU A 83 -13.14 -2.62 -4.19
N ASN A 84 -13.81 -3.61 -4.78
CA ASN A 84 -14.07 -3.65 -6.23
C ASN A 84 -15.48 -3.11 -6.55
N PRO A 85 -15.66 -1.76 -6.66
CA PRO A 85 -16.93 -1.17 -7.04
C PRO A 85 -17.29 -1.57 -8.48
N PRO A 86 -18.58 -1.53 -8.86
CA PRO A 86 -18.99 -1.70 -10.24
C PRO A 86 -18.17 -0.81 -11.18
N SER A 87 -17.82 -1.33 -12.37
CA SER A 87 -16.93 -0.67 -13.32
C SER A 87 -17.39 0.75 -13.72
N PHE A 88 -18.72 0.99 -13.76
CA PHE A 88 -19.28 2.29 -14.07
C PHE A 88 -19.03 3.36 -12.96
N LEU A 89 -18.61 2.94 -11.76
CA LEU A 89 -18.22 3.86 -10.66
C LEU A 89 -16.70 4.01 -10.52
N SER A 90 -15.91 3.30 -11.32
CA SER A 90 -14.44 3.31 -11.21
C SER A 90 -13.83 4.69 -11.39
N TRP A 91 -14.44 5.56 -12.20
CA TRP A 91 -14.03 6.95 -12.41
C TRP A 91 -14.16 7.83 -11.16
N LEU A 92 -15.02 7.46 -10.21
CA LEU A 92 -15.18 8.15 -8.92
C LEU A 92 -14.07 7.80 -7.93
N GLY A 93 -13.35 6.70 -8.15
CA GLY A 93 -12.35 6.19 -7.24
C GLY A 93 -11.30 7.22 -6.82
N PRO A 94 -10.65 7.93 -7.76
CA PRO A 94 -9.66 8.95 -7.42
C PRO A 94 -10.26 10.10 -6.60
N LEU A 95 -11.50 10.50 -6.90
CA LEU A 95 -12.19 11.57 -6.18
C LEU A 95 -12.56 11.15 -4.76
N ILE A 96 -13.08 9.93 -4.59
CA ILE A 96 -13.41 9.36 -3.28
C ILE A 96 -12.14 9.20 -2.45
N ASN A 97 -11.08 8.61 -3.01
CA ASN A 97 -9.80 8.46 -2.33
C ASN A 97 -9.25 9.82 -1.88
N ARG A 98 -9.26 10.81 -2.75
CA ARG A 98 -8.84 12.16 -2.41
C ARG A 98 -9.62 12.72 -1.22
N ARG A 99 -10.94 12.60 -1.21
CA ARG A 99 -11.77 13.08 -0.11
C ARG A 99 -11.50 12.35 1.21
N LEU A 100 -11.36 11.04 1.15
CA LEU A 100 -11.05 10.22 2.33
C LEU A 100 -9.68 10.58 2.92
N VAL A 101 -8.67 10.74 2.07
CA VAL A 101 -7.33 11.16 2.49
C VAL A 101 -7.37 12.55 3.12
N GLN A 102 -8.01 13.52 2.47
CA GLN A 102 -8.14 14.88 3.00
C GLN A 102 -8.86 14.92 4.34
N GLN A 103 -9.94 14.16 4.50
CA GLN A 103 -10.66 14.08 5.78
C GLN A 103 -9.79 13.43 6.87
N SER A 104 -9.07 12.38 6.53
CA SER A 104 -8.14 11.71 7.45
C SER A 104 -6.98 12.64 7.85
N ALA A 105 -6.37 13.33 6.87
CA ALA A 105 -5.23 14.22 7.08
C ALA A 105 -5.51 15.44 7.96
N ARG A 106 -6.75 15.96 7.92
CA ARG A 106 -7.15 17.11 8.76
C ARG A 106 -6.96 16.89 10.25
N ARG A 107 -6.91 15.63 10.70
CA ARG A 107 -6.77 15.22 12.11
C ARG A 107 -5.36 14.72 12.42
N GLN A 108 -4.45 14.74 11.44
CA GLN A 108 -3.10 14.23 11.61
C GLN A 108 -2.10 15.36 11.87
N THR A 109 -1.14 15.04 12.72
CA THR A 109 0.09 15.79 12.95
C THR A 109 1.28 14.87 12.67
N CYS A 110 2.51 15.41 12.63
CA CYS A 110 3.71 14.58 12.50
C CYS A 110 3.75 13.46 13.55
N ALA A 111 3.46 13.77 14.82
CA ALA A 111 3.46 12.76 15.88
C ALA A 111 2.37 11.70 15.70
N SER A 112 1.14 12.11 15.35
CA SER A 112 0.03 11.16 15.21
C SER A 112 0.17 10.28 13.97
N ILE A 113 0.77 10.76 12.90
CA ILE A 113 1.00 9.97 11.69
C ILE A 113 2.07 8.90 11.91
N LEU A 114 3.12 9.18 12.69
CA LEU A 114 4.13 8.20 13.09
C LEU A 114 3.49 7.07 13.90
N ALA A 115 2.71 7.40 14.93
CA ALA A 115 2.01 6.40 15.74
C ALA A 115 1.04 5.54 14.90
N ARG A 116 0.33 6.16 13.95
CA ARG A 116 -0.56 5.46 13.02
C ARG A 116 0.21 4.52 12.10
N TYR A 117 1.32 4.99 11.56
CA TYR A 117 2.20 4.19 10.71
C TYR A 117 2.74 2.97 11.46
N ASP A 118 3.27 3.17 12.66
CA ASP A 118 3.84 2.10 13.49
C ASP A 118 2.81 1.02 13.84
N LYS A 119 1.58 1.41 14.15
CA LYS A 119 0.48 0.46 14.35
C LYS A 119 0.20 -0.35 13.09
N ALA A 120 0.15 0.30 11.93
CA ALA A 120 -0.08 -0.36 10.64
C ALA A 120 1.08 -1.28 10.27
N HIS A 121 2.32 -0.84 10.49
CA HIS A 121 3.53 -1.62 10.26
C HIS A 121 3.56 -2.89 11.11
N THR A 122 3.24 -2.79 12.40
CA THR A 122 3.14 -3.95 13.29
C THR A 122 2.11 -4.97 12.78
N ALA A 123 0.94 -4.50 12.35
CA ALA A 123 -0.09 -5.36 11.77
C ALA A 123 0.38 -6.02 10.46
N MET A 124 1.11 -5.28 9.62
CA MET A 124 1.65 -5.80 8.37
C MET A 124 2.71 -6.88 8.61
N LEU A 125 3.63 -6.66 9.56
CA LEU A 125 4.62 -7.67 9.94
C LEU A 125 3.95 -8.96 10.45
N ALA A 126 2.95 -8.84 11.33
CA ALA A 126 2.20 -9.99 11.81
C ALA A 126 1.50 -10.74 10.67
N THR A 127 0.99 -10.02 9.67
CA THR A 127 0.39 -10.61 8.47
C THR A 127 1.41 -11.40 7.66
N VAL A 128 2.60 -10.85 7.41
CA VAL A 128 3.69 -11.53 6.69
C VAL A 128 4.15 -12.78 7.43
N GLU A 129 4.30 -12.70 8.75
CA GLU A 129 4.73 -13.84 9.58
C GLU A 129 3.69 -14.95 9.64
N GLY A 130 2.40 -14.60 9.69
CA GLY A 130 1.29 -15.56 9.71
C GLY A 130 0.91 -16.16 8.36
N MET A 131 1.58 -15.78 7.27
CA MET A 131 1.27 -16.27 5.92
C MET A 131 1.78 -17.69 5.71
N ARG A 132 0.94 -18.56 5.09
CA ARG A 132 1.39 -19.90 4.68
C ARG A 132 2.04 -19.83 3.30
N ASP A 133 2.93 -20.78 3.01
CA ASP A 133 3.69 -20.80 1.76
C ASP A 133 2.81 -20.98 0.51
N ASP A 134 1.66 -21.68 0.64
CA ASP A 134 0.70 -21.88 -0.44
C ASP A 134 -0.20 -20.66 -0.72
N GLU A 135 -0.12 -19.62 0.09
CA GLU A 135 -1.00 -18.45 -0.01
C GLU A 135 -0.40 -17.32 -0.85
N TRP A 136 0.92 -17.22 -0.95
CA TRP A 136 1.61 -16.08 -1.59
C TRP A 136 1.18 -15.82 -3.02
N GLY A 137 0.85 -16.87 -3.77
CA GLY A 137 0.38 -16.80 -5.16
C GLY A 137 -1.11 -16.55 -5.31
N ARG A 138 -1.90 -16.54 -4.22
CA ARG A 138 -3.32 -16.21 -4.30
C ARG A 138 -3.47 -14.76 -4.69
N GLY A 139 -4.41 -14.47 -5.57
CA GLY A 139 -4.63 -13.13 -6.07
C GLY A 139 -6.09 -12.82 -6.29
N ALA A 140 -6.42 -11.54 -6.29
CA ALA A 140 -7.73 -11.01 -6.58
C ALA A 140 -7.63 -9.60 -7.19
N HIS A 141 -8.76 -9.07 -7.66
CA HIS A 141 -8.83 -7.68 -8.09
C HIS A 141 -8.88 -6.76 -6.88
N CYS A 142 -7.90 -5.85 -6.81
CA CYS A 142 -7.82 -4.80 -5.80
C CYS A 142 -8.12 -3.45 -6.45
N PHE A 143 -9.00 -2.69 -5.85
CA PHE A 143 -9.41 -1.39 -6.39
C PHE A 143 -8.22 -0.44 -6.57
N GLY A 144 -8.10 0.15 -7.77
CA GLY A 144 -7.02 1.07 -8.11
C GLY A 144 -5.69 0.40 -8.44
N ALA A 145 -5.50 -0.90 -8.10
CA ALA A 145 -4.25 -1.63 -8.32
C ALA A 145 -4.37 -2.77 -9.34
N GLY A 146 -5.59 -3.09 -9.81
CA GLY A 146 -5.84 -4.22 -10.73
C GLY A 146 -5.74 -5.57 -10.03
N TYR A 147 -5.41 -6.63 -10.80
CA TYR A 147 -5.17 -7.95 -10.22
C TYR A 147 -3.82 -7.97 -9.50
N LYS A 148 -3.84 -8.37 -8.22
CA LYS A 148 -2.64 -8.47 -7.38
C LYS A 148 -2.64 -9.78 -6.62
N THR A 149 -1.48 -10.41 -6.57
CA THR A 149 -1.22 -11.51 -5.64
C THR A 149 -0.93 -10.96 -4.24
N ILE A 150 -0.97 -11.81 -3.23
CA ILE A 150 -0.57 -11.43 -1.87
C ILE A 150 0.89 -10.96 -1.87
N LEU A 151 1.76 -11.65 -2.61
CA LEU A 151 3.15 -11.24 -2.75
C LEU A 151 3.28 -9.84 -3.36
N ASP A 152 2.52 -9.54 -4.43
CA ASP A 152 2.51 -8.21 -5.05
C ASP A 152 2.08 -7.13 -4.05
N LEU A 153 1.05 -7.40 -3.22
CA LEU A 153 0.57 -6.46 -2.20
C LEU A 153 1.65 -6.14 -1.15
N CYS A 154 2.46 -7.14 -0.78
CA CYS A 154 3.57 -6.92 0.15
C CYS A 154 4.71 -6.14 -0.50
N GLN A 155 5.09 -6.50 -1.73
CA GLN A 155 6.25 -5.93 -2.42
C GLN A 155 6.00 -4.51 -2.96
N MET A 156 4.75 -4.12 -3.21
CA MET A 156 4.45 -2.77 -3.68
C MET A 156 4.66 -1.69 -2.61
N LEU A 157 4.64 -2.01 -1.33
CA LEU A 157 4.71 -0.99 -0.26
C LEU A 157 6.03 -0.20 -0.26
N PRO A 158 7.22 -0.83 -0.36
CA PRO A 158 8.48 -0.08 -0.42
C PRO A 158 8.58 0.84 -1.64
N SER A 159 8.21 0.36 -2.82
CA SER A 159 8.26 1.19 -4.06
C SER A 159 7.25 2.34 -4.00
N HIS A 160 6.05 2.11 -3.50
CA HIS A 160 5.02 3.13 -3.30
C HIS A 160 5.49 4.23 -2.34
N PHE A 161 6.20 3.87 -1.26
CA PHE A 161 6.82 4.85 -0.38
C PHE A 161 7.89 5.67 -1.11
N GLN A 162 8.79 5.02 -1.85
CA GLN A 162 9.87 5.70 -2.59
C GLN A 162 9.33 6.72 -3.59
N GLU A 163 8.25 6.39 -4.32
CA GLU A 163 7.58 7.31 -5.23
C GLU A 163 7.08 8.56 -4.49
N HIS A 164 6.43 8.38 -3.34
CA HIS A 164 5.93 9.49 -2.54
C HIS A 164 7.06 10.29 -1.87
N ALA A 165 8.11 9.64 -1.40
CA ALA A 165 9.28 10.33 -0.85
C ALA A 165 9.96 11.21 -1.91
N ALA A 166 10.13 10.71 -3.14
CA ALA A 166 10.65 11.48 -4.27
C ALA A 166 9.75 12.67 -4.63
N GLN A 167 8.43 12.47 -4.64
CA GLN A 167 7.44 13.53 -4.85
C GLN A 167 7.55 14.64 -3.80
N ILE A 168 7.72 14.29 -2.53
CA ILE A 168 7.88 15.24 -1.43
C ILE A 168 9.22 15.98 -1.55
N ALA A 169 10.30 15.26 -1.85
CA ALA A 169 11.63 15.88 -2.04
C ALA A 169 11.65 16.92 -3.17
N ALA A 170 10.94 16.66 -4.27
CA ALA A 170 10.81 17.60 -5.38
C ALA A 170 9.94 18.85 -5.06
N SER A 171 9.33 18.89 -3.87
CA SER A 171 8.41 19.96 -3.45
C SER A 171 8.98 20.84 -2.32
N LYS A 172 10.20 20.51 -1.84
CA LYS A 172 10.96 21.28 -0.86
C LYS A 172 11.85 22.31 -1.56
#